data_69c1be0f4d89eb9bce4130e62edc257f
#
_entry.id   69c1be0f4d89eb9bce4130e62edc257f
#
_cell.length_a   1.000
_cell.length_b   1.000
_cell.length_c   1.000
_cell.angle_alpha   90.00
_cell.angle_beta   90.00
_cell.angle_gamma   90.00
#
_symmetry.space_group_name_H-M   'P 1'
#
loop_
_entity.id
_entity.type
_entity.pdbx_description
1 polymer ?
#
loop_
_entity_poly.entity_id
_entity_poly.type
_entity_poly.pdbx_seq_one_letter_code
_entity_poly.pdbx_strand_id
1 'polypeptide(L)'
;MPGFSQNISRALFGLAVAASFAALVQPAEAQSAATSFFVTSVGIGNGANLGGLAGADNHCQTLAQAAGAGTKTWRAYLSTQAAEGQPAVNARDRIGKGPWQNSKGVVIAKDVAELHGANNLTKQTALTEKGDVNNGRGDTPNRHDALTGSQPDGTAFAAGEDRTCKNWTSSTQGTAMLGHIDRAGIQDTVEGRSWNATHPSRGGDGGCSQNDLKSTGGAGLFYCFATN
;
A
#
# COMPACT_ATOMS: atom_id res chain seq x y z
N MET A 1 5.39 26.96 -93.46
CA MET A 1 5.54 27.85 -92.29
C MET A 1 5.15 27.03 -91.11
N PRO A 2 6.09 26.61 -90.19
CA PRO A 2 5.81 25.74 -89.12
C PRO A 2 5.47 26.54 -87.85
N GLY A 3 4.41 26.14 -87.16
CA GLY A 3 4.00 26.71 -85.88
C GLY A 3 4.72 26.05 -84.68
N PHE A 4 5.30 26.87 -83.88
CA PHE A 4 5.96 26.47 -82.59
C PHE A 4 4.88 26.22 -81.55
N SER A 5 4.85 24.99 -81.05
CA SER A 5 4.10 24.64 -79.80
C SER A 5 5.01 24.75 -78.60
N GLN A 6 4.68 25.62 -77.66
CA GLN A 6 5.40 25.76 -76.38
C GLN A 6 4.72 24.84 -75.37
N ASN A 7 5.45 23.82 -74.92
CA ASN A 7 5.10 23.00 -73.76
C ASN A 7 5.48 23.73 -72.49
N ILE A 8 4.50 24.15 -71.66
CA ILE A 8 4.70 24.70 -70.33
C ILE A 8 4.60 23.53 -69.33
N SER A 9 5.75 23.09 -68.86
CA SER A 9 5.81 22.14 -67.75
C SER A 9 5.46 22.86 -66.44
N ARG A 10 4.34 22.51 -65.82
CA ARG A 10 4.01 22.96 -64.47
C ARG A 10 4.68 22.03 -63.47
N ALA A 11 5.69 22.55 -62.78
CA ALA A 11 6.27 21.91 -61.62
C ALA A 11 5.31 22.04 -60.40
N LEU A 12 4.75 20.95 -59.94
CA LEU A 12 3.99 20.85 -58.68
C LEU A 12 4.98 20.73 -57.51
N PHE A 13 5.15 21.82 -56.78
CA PHE A 13 5.83 21.79 -55.49
C PHE A 13 4.90 21.17 -54.45
N GLY A 14 5.15 19.92 -54.08
CA GLY A 14 4.49 19.26 -52.96
C GLY A 14 5.03 19.79 -51.65
N LEU A 15 4.23 20.54 -50.92
CA LEU A 15 4.52 20.92 -49.51
C LEU A 15 4.30 19.69 -48.64
N ALA A 16 5.37 19.04 -48.18
CA ALA A 16 5.29 18.03 -47.15
C ALA A 16 5.12 18.72 -45.78
N VAL A 17 3.92 18.70 -45.23
CA VAL A 17 3.66 19.12 -43.83
C VAL A 17 4.11 17.99 -42.92
N ALA A 18 5.26 18.16 -42.30
CA ALA A 18 5.71 17.29 -41.22
C ALA A 18 4.86 17.59 -39.96
N ALA A 19 3.87 16.76 -39.66
CA ALA A 19 3.14 16.80 -38.44
C ALA A 19 4.03 16.26 -37.27
N SER A 20 4.63 17.19 -36.50
CA SER A 20 5.34 16.84 -35.26
C SER A 20 4.32 16.41 -34.22
N PHE A 21 4.21 15.11 -33.96
CA PHE A 21 3.52 14.60 -32.78
C PHE A 21 4.36 14.94 -31.54
N ALA A 22 4.05 16.04 -30.88
CA ALA A 22 4.50 16.28 -29.51
C ALA A 22 3.77 15.26 -28.62
N ALA A 23 4.47 14.23 -28.17
CA ALA A 23 3.98 13.35 -27.13
C ALA A 23 3.76 14.23 -25.88
N LEU A 24 2.50 14.47 -25.52
CA LEU A 24 2.14 15.08 -24.25
C LEU A 24 2.52 14.07 -23.17
N VAL A 25 3.69 14.25 -22.58
CA VAL A 25 4.05 13.61 -21.31
C VAL A 25 3.10 14.22 -20.29
N GLN A 26 2.02 13.48 -19.97
CA GLN A 26 1.16 13.85 -18.84
C GLN A 26 2.04 13.77 -17.57
N PRO A 27 2.14 14.84 -16.77
CA PRO A 27 2.77 14.72 -15.47
C PRO A 27 2.01 13.64 -14.69
N ALA A 28 2.72 12.69 -14.09
CA ALA A 28 2.15 11.77 -13.12
C ALA A 28 1.33 12.62 -12.13
N GLU A 29 0.06 12.29 -11.94
CA GLU A 29 -0.79 13.04 -11.02
C GLU A 29 -0.07 13.10 -9.67
N ALA A 30 0.40 14.29 -9.32
CA ALA A 30 1.07 14.50 -8.04
C ALA A 30 0.08 14.13 -6.96
N GLN A 31 0.48 13.22 -6.07
CA GLN A 31 -0.38 12.80 -4.96
C GLN A 31 -0.87 14.03 -4.20
N SER A 32 -2.16 14.09 -3.87
CA SER A 32 -2.74 15.23 -3.15
C SER A 32 -1.97 15.50 -1.87
N ALA A 33 -1.57 16.75 -1.64
CA ALA A 33 -0.95 17.19 -0.39
C ALA A 33 -1.80 16.88 0.86
N ALA A 34 -3.09 16.62 0.66
CA ALA A 34 -4.02 16.20 1.70
C ALA A 34 -3.94 14.70 2.02
N THR A 35 -3.25 13.87 1.20
CA THR A 35 -3.09 12.44 1.47
C THR A 35 -2.51 12.20 2.85
N SER A 36 -3.16 11.33 3.62
CA SER A 36 -2.73 10.95 4.97
C SER A 36 -2.86 9.45 5.26
N PHE A 37 -3.23 8.66 4.23
CA PHE A 37 -3.35 7.21 4.29
C PHE A 37 -2.98 6.58 2.96
N PHE A 38 -2.27 5.46 3.00
CA PHE A 38 -2.09 4.56 1.87
C PHE A 38 -1.72 3.14 2.33
N VAL A 39 -1.88 2.16 1.43
CA VAL A 39 -1.28 0.83 1.52
C VAL A 39 0.01 0.83 0.73
N THR A 40 1.09 0.26 1.23
CA THR A 40 2.36 0.20 0.48
C THR A 40 2.17 -0.52 -0.85
N SER A 41 2.64 0.05 -1.97
CA SER A 41 2.58 -0.62 -3.28
C SER A 41 3.56 -1.79 -3.38
N VAL A 42 4.56 -1.81 -2.50
CA VAL A 42 5.61 -2.83 -2.41
C VAL A 42 6.00 -3.04 -0.95
N GLY A 43 6.24 -4.28 -0.56
CA GLY A 43 6.87 -4.61 0.72
C GLY A 43 8.38 -4.38 0.67
N ILE A 44 9.05 -4.47 1.82
CA ILE A 44 10.52 -4.31 1.92
C ILE A 44 11.27 -5.44 1.17
N GLY A 45 10.59 -6.58 0.91
CA GLY A 45 11.16 -7.68 0.14
C GLY A 45 11.93 -8.72 0.97
N ASN A 46 11.91 -8.58 2.29
CA ASN A 46 12.54 -9.50 3.24
C ASN A 46 11.50 -10.13 4.19
N GLY A 47 10.39 -10.63 3.62
CA GLY A 47 9.29 -11.18 4.40
C GLY A 47 8.72 -10.15 5.39
N ALA A 48 8.52 -10.58 6.62
CA ALA A 48 8.09 -9.72 7.72
C ALA A 48 9.25 -9.10 8.53
N ASN A 49 10.50 -9.29 8.11
CA ASN A 49 11.63 -8.53 8.66
C ASN A 49 11.64 -7.14 8.03
N LEU A 50 11.04 -6.20 8.73
CA LEU A 50 10.92 -4.81 8.31
C LEU A 50 12.01 -3.91 8.90
N GLY A 51 12.93 -4.46 9.70
CA GLY A 51 13.88 -3.69 10.52
C GLY A 51 13.19 -3.08 11.74
N GLY A 52 12.21 -3.77 12.31
CA GLY A 52 11.37 -3.30 13.40
C GLY A 52 10.42 -2.18 12.97
N LEU A 53 9.82 -1.50 13.95
CA LEU A 53 8.92 -0.37 13.70
C LEU A 53 9.63 0.78 12.98
N ALA A 54 10.89 1.04 13.32
CA ALA A 54 11.66 2.13 12.71
C ALA A 54 11.91 1.90 11.21
N GLY A 55 12.24 0.68 10.82
CA GLY A 55 12.40 0.33 9.40
C GLY A 55 11.10 0.42 8.62
N ALA A 56 9.98 -0.04 9.20
CA ALA A 56 8.66 0.08 8.60
C ALA A 56 8.22 1.54 8.44
N ASP A 57 8.45 2.39 9.45
CA ASP A 57 8.15 3.82 9.38
C ASP A 57 8.98 4.52 8.30
N ASN A 58 10.26 4.19 8.21
CA ASN A 58 11.13 4.72 7.15
C ASN A 58 10.66 4.30 5.75
N HIS A 59 10.16 3.06 5.60
CA HIS A 59 9.60 2.62 4.33
C HIS A 59 8.32 3.41 3.97
N CYS A 60 7.40 3.63 4.92
CA CYS A 60 6.25 4.52 4.73
C CYS A 60 6.68 5.93 4.31
N GLN A 61 7.66 6.50 5.00
CA GLN A 61 8.17 7.84 4.70
C GLN A 61 8.78 7.92 3.30
N THR A 62 9.57 6.91 2.92
CA THR A 62 10.21 6.84 1.59
C THR A 62 9.19 6.75 0.47
N LEU A 63 8.17 5.89 0.61
CA LEU A 63 7.10 5.77 -0.38
C LEU A 63 6.28 7.06 -0.48
N ALA A 64 5.96 7.67 0.66
CA ALA A 64 5.26 8.96 0.70
C ALA A 64 6.06 10.08 0.02
N GLN A 65 7.38 10.15 0.25
CA GLN A 65 8.27 11.10 -0.42
C GLN A 65 8.27 10.92 -1.94
N ALA A 66 8.41 9.66 -2.39
CA ALA A 66 8.40 9.34 -3.82
C ALA A 66 7.07 9.70 -4.51
N ALA A 67 5.97 9.72 -3.74
CA ALA A 67 4.63 10.06 -4.21
C ALA A 67 4.24 11.54 -3.97
N GLY A 68 5.16 12.39 -3.51
CA GLY A 68 4.92 13.82 -3.29
C GLY A 68 4.20 14.17 -1.99
N ALA A 69 4.02 13.20 -1.07
CA ALA A 69 3.38 13.39 0.25
C ALA A 69 4.40 13.38 1.41
N GLY A 70 5.67 13.57 1.13
CA GLY A 70 6.76 13.43 2.09
C GLY A 70 6.90 14.51 3.14
N THR A 71 6.11 15.59 3.08
CA THR A 71 6.16 16.70 4.06
C THR A 71 5.53 16.34 5.40
N LYS A 72 4.73 15.26 5.44
CA LYS A 72 4.13 14.71 6.66
C LYS A 72 5.02 13.65 7.30
N THR A 73 4.83 13.41 8.59
CA THR A 73 5.45 12.29 9.31
C THR A 73 4.60 11.04 9.12
N TRP A 74 5.17 10.00 8.52
CA TRP A 74 4.47 8.77 8.23
C TRP A 74 4.85 7.64 9.19
N ARG A 75 3.85 6.88 9.60
CA ARG A 75 4.01 5.71 10.49
C ARG A 75 3.30 4.50 9.91
N ALA A 76 3.94 3.34 10.06
CA ALA A 76 3.33 2.06 9.76
C ALA A 76 2.28 1.70 10.83
N TYR A 77 1.12 1.22 10.42
CA TYR A 77 0.12 0.64 11.32
C TYR A 77 0.54 -0.78 11.71
N LEU A 78 1.40 -0.87 12.70
CA LEU A 78 1.97 -2.13 13.20
C LEU A 78 2.01 -2.12 14.72
N SER A 79 1.53 -3.20 15.36
CA SER A 79 1.76 -3.42 16.78
C SER A 79 3.05 -4.19 17.02
N THR A 80 3.60 -4.08 18.22
CA THR A 80 4.63 -4.98 18.74
C THR A 80 4.18 -5.59 20.06
N GLN A 81 4.64 -6.81 20.36
CA GLN A 81 4.38 -7.47 21.65
C GLN A 81 5.47 -7.12 22.64
N ALA A 82 5.12 -7.15 23.94
CA ALA A 82 6.10 -6.97 25.00
C ALA A 82 7.17 -8.07 24.92
N ALA A 83 8.44 -7.66 24.95
CA ALA A 83 9.58 -8.57 24.90
C ALA A 83 10.80 -7.92 25.56
N GLU A 84 11.58 -8.71 26.32
CA GLU A 84 12.88 -8.32 26.85
C GLU A 84 12.91 -6.92 27.52
N GLY A 85 11.93 -6.63 28.38
CA GLY A 85 11.85 -5.36 29.09
C GLY A 85 11.30 -4.19 28.28
N GLN A 86 10.94 -4.41 27.00
CA GLN A 86 10.25 -3.43 26.18
C GLN A 86 8.73 -3.63 26.29
N PRO A 87 7.94 -2.56 26.52
CA PRO A 87 6.49 -2.66 26.54
C PRO A 87 5.95 -2.95 25.14
N ALA A 88 4.75 -3.54 25.08
CA ALA A 88 4.00 -3.65 23.84
C ALA A 88 3.68 -2.26 23.28
N VAL A 89 3.60 -2.16 21.95
CA VAL A 89 3.19 -0.95 21.25
C VAL A 89 1.92 -1.26 20.46
N ASN A 90 0.86 -0.49 20.68
CA ASN A 90 -0.38 -0.62 19.94
C ASN A 90 -0.27 0.12 18.59
N ALA A 91 -0.71 -0.49 17.52
CA ALA A 91 -0.74 0.17 16.20
C ALA A 91 -1.61 1.43 16.22
N ARG A 92 -2.77 1.39 16.89
CA ARG A 92 -3.71 2.50 17.00
C ARG A 92 -3.11 3.77 17.64
N ASP A 93 -2.13 3.61 18.52
CA ASP A 93 -1.53 4.73 19.27
C ASP A 93 -0.39 5.41 18.49
N ARG A 94 0.02 4.83 17.35
CA ARG A 94 1.14 5.30 16.54
C ARG A 94 0.76 6.22 15.39
N ILE A 95 -0.48 6.16 14.95
CA ILE A 95 -0.93 6.71 13.66
C ILE A 95 -1.52 8.12 13.74
N GLY A 96 -1.48 8.78 14.90
CA GLY A 96 -2.10 10.09 15.09
C GLY A 96 -3.60 9.99 15.39
N LYS A 97 -4.33 11.06 15.09
CA LYS A 97 -5.74 11.19 15.49
C LYS A 97 -6.73 11.23 14.32
N GLY A 98 -6.22 11.37 13.09
CA GLY A 98 -7.06 11.56 11.89
C GLY A 98 -7.47 13.04 11.67
N PRO A 99 -8.33 13.35 10.71
CA PRO A 99 -8.89 12.40 9.74
C PRO A 99 -7.84 11.90 8.75
N TRP A 100 -8.05 10.69 8.25
CA TRP A 100 -7.18 10.10 7.22
C TRP A 100 -7.92 9.95 5.90
N GLN A 101 -7.25 10.33 4.83
CA GLN A 101 -7.77 10.21 3.47
C GLN A 101 -6.71 9.70 2.50
N ASN A 102 -7.18 9.00 1.47
CA ASN A 102 -6.32 8.47 0.43
C ASN A 102 -5.94 9.58 -0.60
N SER A 103 -5.12 9.22 -1.59
CA SER A 103 -4.64 10.12 -2.63
C SER A 103 -5.73 10.71 -3.53
N LYS A 104 -6.95 10.15 -3.51
CA LYS A 104 -8.11 10.66 -4.25
C LYS A 104 -9.04 11.51 -3.37
N GLY A 105 -8.60 11.87 -2.14
CA GLY A 105 -9.38 12.67 -1.21
C GLY A 105 -10.52 11.93 -0.52
N VAL A 106 -10.61 10.60 -0.67
CA VAL A 106 -11.64 9.80 0.01
C VAL A 106 -11.23 9.60 1.46
N VAL A 107 -12.07 10.05 2.38
CA VAL A 107 -11.85 9.87 3.83
C VAL A 107 -12.01 8.39 4.18
N ILE A 108 -10.98 7.82 4.80
CA ILE A 108 -10.94 6.43 5.28
C ILE A 108 -11.57 6.32 6.66
N ALA A 109 -11.26 7.27 7.54
CA ALA A 109 -11.83 7.40 8.86
C ALA A 109 -11.56 8.82 9.39
N LYS A 110 -12.46 9.33 10.21
CA LYS A 110 -12.35 10.66 10.84
C LYS A 110 -11.41 10.65 12.05
N ASP A 111 -11.38 9.52 12.74
CA ASP A 111 -10.61 9.32 13.97
C ASP A 111 -10.30 7.83 14.20
N VAL A 112 -9.59 7.56 15.30
CA VAL A 112 -9.18 6.20 15.69
C VAL A 112 -10.40 5.31 16.00
N ALA A 113 -11.47 5.85 16.56
CA ALA A 113 -12.66 5.06 16.89
C ALA A 113 -13.40 4.63 15.61
N GLU A 114 -13.59 5.53 14.65
CA GLU A 114 -14.18 5.20 13.36
C GLU A 114 -13.29 4.24 12.56
N LEU A 115 -11.96 4.39 12.63
CA LEU A 115 -11.03 3.48 11.94
C LEU A 115 -11.18 2.03 12.41
N HIS A 116 -11.41 1.79 13.69
CA HIS A 116 -11.61 0.45 14.27
C HIS A 116 -13.09 0.05 14.36
N GLY A 117 -13.98 0.87 13.85
CA GLY A 117 -15.43 0.64 13.77
C GLY A 117 -15.94 0.65 12.33
N ALA A 118 -16.70 1.69 12.00
CA ALA A 118 -17.36 1.86 10.70
C ALA A 118 -16.48 2.62 9.69
N ASN A 119 -15.23 2.19 9.49
CA ASN A 119 -14.33 2.80 8.52
C ASN A 119 -14.75 2.56 7.07
N ASN A 120 -14.16 3.35 6.16
CA ASN A 120 -14.42 3.28 4.72
C ASN A 120 -13.31 2.54 3.95
N LEU A 121 -12.65 1.56 4.58
CA LEU A 121 -11.67 0.71 3.91
C LEU A 121 -12.39 -0.35 3.07
N THR A 122 -12.07 -0.36 1.79
CA THR A 122 -12.52 -1.32 0.79
C THR A 122 -11.39 -1.53 -0.23
N LYS A 123 -11.52 -2.51 -1.13
CA LYS A 123 -10.56 -2.67 -2.24
C LYS A 123 -10.35 -1.38 -3.03
N GLN A 124 -11.41 -0.55 -3.18
CA GLN A 124 -11.38 0.66 -4.01
C GLN A 124 -10.85 1.90 -3.27
N THR A 125 -10.86 1.88 -1.95
CA THR A 125 -10.44 3.03 -1.13
C THR A 125 -9.08 2.84 -0.46
N ALA A 126 -8.66 1.59 -0.23
CA ALA A 126 -7.34 1.23 0.29
C ALA A 126 -6.27 1.31 -0.81
N LEU A 127 -6.06 2.53 -1.32
CA LEU A 127 -5.16 2.81 -2.43
C LEU A 127 -3.69 2.79 -1.98
N THR A 128 -2.80 2.54 -2.94
CA THR A 128 -1.35 2.69 -2.73
C THR A 128 -0.96 4.16 -2.62
N GLU A 129 0.29 4.43 -2.26
CA GLU A 129 0.87 5.78 -2.31
C GLU A 129 0.80 6.40 -3.71
N LYS A 130 0.71 5.58 -4.76
CA LYS A 130 0.59 6.00 -6.16
C LYS A 130 -0.86 6.24 -6.61
N GLY A 131 -1.84 5.95 -5.74
CA GLY A 131 -3.26 6.04 -6.07
C GLY A 131 -3.82 4.83 -6.82
N ASP A 132 -3.06 3.74 -6.90
CA ASP A 132 -3.48 2.49 -7.54
C ASP A 132 -4.26 1.61 -6.57
N VAL A 133 -5.14 0.77 -7.11
CA VAL A 133 -5.81 -0.30 -6.37
C VAL A 133 -4.86 -1.49 -6.26
N ASN A 134 -4.65 -2.00 -5.03
CA ASN A 134 -3.90 -3.25 -4.84
C ASN A 134 -4.69 -4.45 -5.35
N ASN A 135 -3.98 -5.44 -5.88
CA ASN A 135 -4.58 -6.73 -6.20
C ASN A 135 -5.19 -7.33 -4.94
N GLY A 136 -6.44 -7.73 -5.04
CA GLY A 136 -7.21 -8.34 -3.99
C GLY A 136 -7.41 -9.85 -4.20
N ARG A 137 -8.29 -10.43 -3.39
CA ARG A 137 -8.73 -11.81 -3.56
C ARG A 137 -9.36 -12.00 -4.93
N GLY A 138 -8.93 -13.02 -5.66
CA GLY A 138 -9.36 -13.32 -7.03
C GLY A 138 -8.52 -12.67 -8.12
N ASP A 139 -7.66 -11.72 -7.79
CA ASP A 139 -6.69 -11.17 -8.74
C ASP A 139 -5.40 -12.04 -8.77
N THR A 140 -4.62 -11.89 -9.83
CA THR A 140 -3.33 -12.59 -9.99
C THR A 140 -2.20 -11.57 -10.17
N PRO A 141 -1.17 -11.58 -9.28
CA PRO A 141 -1.11 -12.32 -8.02
C PRO A 141 -2.07 -11.77 -6.97
N ASN A 142 -2.59 -12.62 -6.07
CA ASN A 142 -3.30 -12.15 -4.89
C ASN A 142 -2.32 -11.46 -3.93
N ARG A 143 -2.66 -10.25 -3.43
CA ARG A 143 -1.81 -9.43 -2.58
C ARG A 143 -2.60 -8.70 -1.50
N HIS A 144 -3.73 -9.29 -1.07
CA HIS A 144 -4.67 -8.61 -0.19
C HIS A 144 -4.30 -8.63 1.30
N ASP A 145 -3.35 -9.49 1.71
CA ASP A 145 -2.92 -9.54 3.11
C ASP A 145 -1.96 -8.40 3.43
N ALA A 146 -2.30 -7.62 4.43
CA ALA A 146 -1.44 -6.59 5.01
C ALA A 146 -0.93 -7.03 6.39
N LEU A 147 0.35 -6.80 6.67
CA LEU A 147 0.95 -6.98 7.99
C LEU A 147 0.39 -5.94 8.97
N THR A 148 -0.01 -6.37 10.18
CA THR A 148 -0.54 -5.48 11.21
C THR A 148 -0.07 -5.84 12.62
N GLY A 149 0.00 -7.13 12.94
CA GLY A 149 0.31 -7.60 14.29
C GLY A 149 -0.67 -7.14 15.37
N SER A 150 -1.89 -6.75 14.97
CA SER A 150 -2.85 -6.07 15.83
C SER A 150 -4.10 -6.90 16.06
N GLN A 151 -4.74 -6.70 17.22
CA GLN A 151 -6.11 -7.11 17.48
C GLN A 151 -7.09 -6.24 16.67
N PRO A 152 -8.38 -6.63 16.56
CA PRO A 152 -9.37 -5.87 15.78
C PRO A 152 -9.51 -4.39 16.20
N ASP A 153 -9.31 -4.08 17.49
CA ASP A 153 -9.38 -2.73 18.04
C ASP A 153 -8.08 -1.93 17.89
N GLY A 154 -7.04 -2.52 17.26
CA GLY A 154 -5.73 -1.91 17.02
C GLY A 154 -4.76 -2.00 18.19
N THR A 155 -5.10 -2.72 19.26
CA THR A 155 -4.18 -3.00 20.37
C THR A 155 -3.23 -4.15 20.04
N ALA A 156 -2.13 -4.23 20.75
CA ALA A 156 -1.18 -5.33 20.65
C ALA A 156 -1.75 -6.62 21.27
N PHE A 157 -1.32 -7.75 20.77
CA PHE A 157 -1.53 -9.03 21.45
C PHE A 157 -0.70 -9.09 22.73
N ALA A 158 -1.17 -9.83 23.74
CA ALA A 158 -0.40 -10.13 24.94
C ALA A 158 0.90 -10.87 24.57
N ALA A 159 1.88 -10.81 25.47
CA ALA A 159 3.08 -11.63 25.33
C ALA A 159 2.69 -13.13 25.35
N GLY A 160 3.38 -13.93 24.53
CA GLY A 160 3.11 -15.37 24.38
C GLY A 160 3.28 -15.80 22.92
N GLU A 161 2.20 -16.24 22.28
CA GLU A 161 2.27 -16.61 20.85
C GLU A 161 2.64 -15.42 19.98
N ASP A 162 3.70 -15.56 19.19
CA ASP A 162 4.18 -14.48 18.31
C ASP A 162 3.15 -14.14 17.25
N ARG A 163 2.79 -12.86 17.14
CA ARG A 163 1.86 -12.29 16.16
C ARG A 163 2.47 -11.15 15.36
N THR A 164 3.79 -10.98 15.48
CA THR A 164 4.51 -9.81 14.96
C THR A 164 5.82 -10.18 14.25
N CYS A 165 6.04 -11.48 13.95
CA CYS A 165 7.30 -11.97 13.41
C CYS A 165 8.51 -11.42 14.21
N LYS A 166 8.51 -11.65 15.53
CA LYS A 166 9.52 -11.15 16.47
C LYS A 166 9.66 -9.63 16.40
N ASN A 167 8.54 -8.94 16.54
CA ASN A 167 8.47 -7.48 16.47
C ASN A 167 9.09 -6.92 15.17
N TRP A 168 8.76 -7.58 14.04
CA TRP A 168 9.15 -7.18 12.67
C TRP A 168 10.64 -7.30 12.39
N THR A 169 11.31 -8.28 13.04
CA THR A 169 12.73 -8.57 12.84
C THR A 169 13.01 -9.97 12.31
N SER A 170 11.98 -10.79 12.09
CA SER A 170 12.11 -12.14 11.55
C SER A 170 11.62 -12.23 10.09
N SER A 171 12.42 -12.86 9.23
CA SER A 171 12.05 -13.26 7.88
C SER A 171 11.92 -14.79 7.72
N THR A 172 11.83 -15.52 8.83
CA THR A 172 11.72 -16.97 8.86
C THR A 172 10.68 -17.39 9.91
N GLN A 173 11.10 -17.61 11.16
CA GLN A 173 10.29 -18.14 12.24
C GLN A 173 9.39 -17.09 12.90
N GLY A 174 8.21 -17.51 13.30
CA GLY A 174 7.18 -16.72 13.95
C GLY A 174 5.91 -16.62 13.12
N THR A 175 4.99 -15.79 13.56
CA THR A 175 3.79 -15.46 12.80
C THR A 175 3.53 -13.95 12.86
N ALA A 176 2.82 -13.43 11.88
CA ALA A 176 2.28 -12.08 11.89
C ALA A 176 0.75 -12.14 11.80
N MET A 177 0.04 -11.35 12.59
CA MET A 177 -1.38 -11.11 12.33
C MET A 177 -1.51 -10.27 11.08
N LEU A 178 -2.44 -10.66 10.21
CA LEU A 178 -2.72 -10.05 8.90
C LEU A 178 -4.12 -9.46 8.87
N GLY A 179 -4.32 -8.46 8.04
CA GLY A 179 -5.63 -7.92 7.69
C GLY A 179 -5.86 -7.96 6.18
N HIS A 180 -7.11 -7.99 5.74
CA HIS A 180 -7.46 -7.99 4.32
C HIS A 180 -7.70 -6.58 3.80
N ILE A 181 -6.84 -6.10 2.91
CA ILE A 181 -6.93 -4.78 2.28
C ILE A 181 -8.26 -4.59 1.56
N ASP A 182 -8.76 -5.65 0.92
CA ASP A 182 -10.00 -5.67 0.15
C ASP A 182 -11.23 -6.11 0.96
N ARG A 183 -11.03 -6.45 2.24
CA ARG A 183 -12.06 -6.98 3.14
C ARG A 183 -12.78 -8.25 2.63
N ALA A 184 -12.07 -9.08 1.88
CA ALA A 184 -12.61 -10.29 1.27
C ALA A 184 -11.90 -11.53 1.82
N GLY A 185 -12.57 -12.29 2.67
CA GLY A 185 -12.09 -13.57 3.23
C GLY A 185 -12.50 -14.79 2.38
N ILE A 186 -12.02 -15.97 2.79
CA ILE A 186 -12.48 -17.25 2.23
C ILE A 186 -13.95 -17.46 2.60
N GLN A 187 -14.31 -17.07 3.82
CA GLN A 187 -15.67 -17.04 4.32
C GLN A 187 -16.09 -15.60 4.58
N ASP A 188 -17.37 -15.32 4.33
CA ASP A 188 -17.95 -14.00 4.56
C ASP A 188 -18.31 -13.81 6.04
N THR A 189 -17.29 -13.78 6.90
CA THR A 189 -17.42 -13.56 8.35
C THR A 189 -16.88 -12.19 8.73
N VAL A 190 -17.15 -11.75 9.96
CA VAL A 190 -16.62 -10.51 10.51
C VAL A 190 -15.08 -10.52 10.50
N GLU A 191 -14.48 -11.64 10.92
CA GLU A 191 -13.05 -11.85 10.93
C GLU A 191 -12.49 -11.85 9.50
N GLY A 192 -13.11 -12.58 8.57
CA GLY A 192 -12.71 -12.65 7.17
C GLY A 192 -12.75 -11.29 6.47
N ARG A 193 -13.58 -10.36 6.96
CA ARG A 193 -13.69 -8.98 6.46
C ARG A 193 -12.92 -7.96 7.28
N SER A 194 -12.12 -8.40 8.26
CA SER A 194 -11.32 -7.47 9.05
C SER A 194 -10.18 -6.88 8.21
N TRP A 195 -10.04 -5.57 8.22
CA TRP A 195 -8.95 -4.90 7.52
C TRP A 195 -7.59 -5.06 8.24
N ASN A 196 -7.60 -5.39 9.55
CA ASN A 196 -6.40 -5.41 10.38
C ASN A 196 -6.18 -6.69 11.19
N ALA A 197 -7.16 -7.60 11.28
CA ALA A 197 -7.05 -8.80 12.13
C ALA A 197 -7.88 -9.97 11.58
N THR A 198 -7.45 -10.57 10.48
CA THR A 198 -8.15 -11.70 9.85
C THR A 198 -7.61 -13.05 10.29
N HIS A 199 -6.34 -13.28 10.09
CA HIS A 199 -5.66 -14.54 10.41
C HIS A 199 -4.15 -14.33 10.58
N PRO A 200 -3.46 -15.25 11.29
CA PRO A 200 -2.00 -15.24 11.33
C PRO A 200 -1.42 -15.70 9.99
N SER A 201 -0.22 -15.22 9.66
CA SER A 201 0.58 -15.77 8.59
C SER A 201 1.01 -17.20 8.91
N ARG A 202 1.24 -18.01 7.88
CA ARG A 202 1.63 -19.41 8.00
C ARG A 202 2.39 -19.84 6.73
N GLY A 203 3.18 -20.90 6.85
CA GLY A 203 3.86 -21.51 5.71
C GLY A 203 4.95 -22.47 6.14
N GLY A 204 5.59 -23.10 5.16
CA GLY A 204 6.63 -24.12 5.38
C GLY A 204 7.97 -23.57 5.88
N ASP A 205 8.21 -22.27 5.63
CA ASP A 205 9.45 -21.59 6.00
C ASP A 205 9.37 -20.91 7.39
N GLY A 206 8.30 -21.19 8.16
CA GLY A 206 8.13 -20.71 9.53
C GLY A 206 7.17 -19.53 9.69
N GLY A 207 6.48 -19.10 8.63
CA GLY A 207 5.37 -18.13 8.68
C GLY A 207 5.75 -16.67 8.43
N CYS A 208 7.03 -16.29 8.50
CA CYS A 208 7.48 -14.90 8.34
C CYS A 208 8.29 -14.67 7.06
N SER A 209 8.56 -15.72 6.26
CA SER A 209 9.31 -15.57 5.02
C SER A 209 8.48 -14.87 3.94
N GLN A 210 9.17 -14.30 2.96
CA GLN A 210 8.50 -13.69 1.81
C GLN A 210 7.64 -14.70 1.03
N ASN A 211 8.06 -15.96 1.00
CA ASN A 211 7.31 -17.04 0.35
C ASN A 211 6.06 -17.41 1.16
N ASP A 212 6.18 -17.50 2.49
CA ASP A 212 5.05 -17.78 3.36
C ASP A 212 3.98 -16.68 3.25
N LEU A 213 4.39 -15.40 3.28
CA LEU A 213 3.45 -14.29 3.10
C LEU A 213 2.75 -14.34 1.73
N LYS A 214 3.47 -14.70 0.66
CA LYS A 214 2.87 -14.88 -0.67
C LYS A 214 1.91 -16.07 -0.71
N SER A 215 2.19 -17.12 0.02
CA SER A 215 1.36 -18.34 0.02
C SER A 215 0.00 -18.13 0.66
N THR A 216 -0.14 -17.14 1.53
CA THR A 216 -1.42 -16.78 2.17
C THR A 216 -2.18 -15.67 1.45
N GLY A 217 -1.60 -15.08 0.42
CA GLY A 217 -2.24 -14.01 -0.35
C GLY A 217 -1.67 -12.62 -0.03
N GLY A 218 -0.47 -12.55 0.51
CA GLY A 218 0.23 -11.32 0.83
C GLY A 218 1.43 -11.03 -0.08
N ALA A 219 2.13 -9.96 0.24
CA ALA A 219 3.40 -9.61 -0.37
C ALA A 219 4.31 -8.83 0.60
N GLY A 220 4.01 -8.89 1.91
CA GLY A 220 4.68 -8.08 2.93
C GLY A 220 4.24 -6.61 2.89
N LEU A 221 3.02 -6.33 2.42
CA LEU A 221 2.43 -4.99 2.41
C LEU A 221 1.93 -4.60 3.79
N PHE A 222 1.82 -3.30 4.06
CA PHE A 222 1.24 -2.77 5.29
C PHE A 222 0.65 -1.37 5.07
N TYR A 223 -0.13 -0.91 6.04
CA TYR A 223 -0.77 0.40 5.98
C TYR A 223 0.16 1.48 6.53
N CYS A 224 0.13 2.65 5.90
CA CYS A 224 0.85 3.84 6.29
C CYS A 224 -0.12 4.99 6.58
N PHE A 225 0.09 5.66 7.70
CA PHE A 225 -0.72 6.78 8.15
C PHE A 225 0.16 7.99 8.44
N ALA A 226 -0.28 9.18 8.06
CA ALA A 226 0.33 10.42 8.50
C ALA A 226 -0.15 10.77 9.91
N THR A 227 0.77 11.20 10.76
CA THR A 227 0.49 11.53 12.17
C THR A 227 0.16 13.01 12.39
N ASN A 228 0.38 13.85 11.38
CA ASN A 228 0.21 15.32 11.38
C ASN A 228 -0.40 15.82 10.07
#